data_97b665a004f2a7e85eb1a8f4d2a044d2
#
_entry.id   97b665a004f2a7e85eb1a8f4d2a044d2
#
_cell.length_a   1.000
_cell.length_b   1.000
_cell.length_c   1.000
_cell.angle_alpha   90.00
_cell.angle_beta   90.00
_cell.angle_gamma   90.00
#
_symmetry.space_group_name_H-M   'P 1'
#
loop_
_entity.id
_entity.type
_entity.pdbx_description
1 polymer ?
#
loop_
_entity_poly.entity_id
_entity_poly.type
_entity_poly.pdbx_seq_one_letter_code
_entity_poly.pdbx_strand_id
1 'polypeptide(L)'
;MARPIAKDHDAKRAAILKKAAGYFADHGYDRASVSQVARACGISKSLIYHYYDSKEQLLFDILHSHLTQVHDAVTAVSCPGAHPETHLRHLVADLLMTYRGADAEHRLQLQSTTALSPQQQQDLATIQRTIVSIFATAIQDIAPDYLQEAPSDLRPLTMSLFGMLNWFYLWHQPGRGLSRSAYGDMATDILLGGLERLTVQRAQPLA
;
A
#
# COMPACT_ATOMS: atom_id res chain seq x y z
N MET A 1 -8.00 -16.17 -32.15
CA MET A 1 -8.06 -14.70 -32.30
C MET A 1 -8.93 -13.98 -31.24
N ALA A 2 -8.88 -14.39 -29.95
CA ALA A 2 -9.67 -13.75 -28.88
C ALA A 2 -8.87 -12.79 -27.97
N ARG A 3 -7.57 -12.61 -28.22
CA ARG A 3 -6.63 -11.87 -27.34
C ARG A 3 -6.66 -10.33 -27.41
N PRO A 4 -7.09 -9.65 -28.49
CA PRO A 4 -7.13 -8.17 -28.53
C PRO A 4 -8.29 -7.57 -27.74
N ILE A 5 -9.48 -8.20 -27.74
CA ILE A 5 -10.72 -7.67 -27.13
C ILE A 5 -10.61 -7.71 -25.59
N ALA A 6 -10.05 -8.77 -25.01
CA ALA A 6 -9.87 -8.89 -23.56
C ALA A 6 -8.89 -7.83 -23.02
N LYS A 7 -7.75 -7.60 -23.71
CA LYS A 7 -6.78 -6.56 -23.32
C LYS A 7 -7.35 -5.14 -23.37
N ASP A 8 -8.20 -4.83 -24.35
CA ASP A 8 -8.86 -3.53 -24.45
C ASP A 8 -9.90 -3.35 -23.32
N HIS A 9 -10.60 -4.41 -22.94
CA HIS A 9 -11.53 -4.40 -21.83
C HIS A 9 -10.82 -4.16 -20.48
N ASP A 10 -9.72 -4.86 -20.22
CA ASP A 10 -8.94 -4.72 -18.98
C ASP A 10 -8.30 -3.32 -18.88
N ALA A 11 -7.78 -2.79 -19.98
CA ALA A 11 -7.23 -1.44 -20.03
C ALA A 11 -8.29 -0.38 -19.76
N LYS A 12 -9.50 -0.53 -20.32
CA LYS A 12 -10.64 0.36 -20.05
C LYS A 12 -11.07 0.29 -18.60
N ARG A 13 -11.16 -0.93 -18.02
CA ARG A 13 -11.51 -1.12 -16.61
C ARG A 13 -10.48 -0.44 -15.70
N ALA A 14 -9.19 -0.62 -15.93
CA ALA A 14 -8.13 0.03 -15.17
C ALA A 14 -8.20 1.56 -15.27
N ALA A 15 -8.48 2.12 -16.46
CA ALA A 15 -8.66 3.55 -16.66
C ALA A 15 -9.89 4.10 -15.90
N ILE A 16 -10.98 3.35 -15.84
CA ILE A 16 -12.16 3.71 -15.04
C ILE A 16 -11.81 3.73 -13.56
N LEU A 17 -11.19 2.66 -13.03
CA LEU A 17 -10.77 2.58 -11.62
C LEU A 17 -9.90 3.77 -11.24
N LYS A 18 -8.90 4.11 -12.06
CA LYS A 18 -7.97 5.21 -11.80
C LYS A 18 -8.66 6.57 -11.73
N LYS A 19 -9.54 6.87 -12.70
CA LYS A 19 -10.29 8.13 -12.73
C LYS A 19 -11.31 8.21 -11.60
N ALA A 20 -12.00 7.09 -11.32
CA ALA A 20 -12.96 7.01 -10.23
C ALA A 20 -12.28 7.20 -8.86
N ALA A 21 -11.10 6.61 -8.65
CA ALA A 21 -10.30 6.83 -7.45
C ALA A 21 -9.98 8.31 -7.23
N GLY A 22 -9.47 8.99 -8.27
CA GLY A 22 -9.21 10.44 -8.23
C GLY A 22 -10.46 11.22 -7.87
N TYR A 23 -11.59 10.94 -8.53
CA TYR A 23 -12.84 11.64 -8.26
C TYR A 23 -13.32 11.44 -6.81
N PHE A 24 -13.31 10.20 -6.30
CA PHE A 24 -13.70 9.91 -4.93
C PHE A 24 -12.76 10.57 -3.90
N ALA A 25 -11.46 10.54 -4.14
CA ALA A 25 -10.48 11.16 -3.26
C ALA A 25 -10.62 12.68 -3.16
N ASP A 26 -10.99 13.35 -4.26
CA ASP A 26 -11.10 14.81 -4.31
C ASP A 26 -12.47 15.33 -3.80
N HIS A 27 -13.56 14.57 -4.02
CA HIS A 27 -14.91 15.01 -3.70
C HIS A 27 -15.53 14.29 -2.50
N GLY A 28 -14.86 13.28 -1.98
CA GLY A 28 -15.34 12.39 -0.91
C GLY A 28 -16.26 11.28 -1.45
N TYR A 29 -16.00 10.05 -1.03
CA TYR A 29 -16.76 8.88 -1.48
C TYR A 29 -18.26 9.04 -1.20
N ASP A 30 -18.66 9.41 0.02
CA ASP A 30 -20.07 9.46 0.42
C ASP A 30 -20.88 10.45 -0.41
N ARG A 31 -20.30 11.61 -0.71
CA ARG A 31 -20.94 12.70 -1.47
C ARG A 31 -20.98 12.46 -2.97
N ALA A 32 -20.12 11.58 -3.49
CA ALA A 32 -20.04 11.29 -4.91
C ALA A 32 -21.17 10.38 -5.37
N SER A 33 -21.78 10.70 -6.50
CA SER A 33 -22.73 9.84 -7.21
C SER A 33 -22.07 9.11 -8.38
N VAL A 34 -22.58 7.93 -8.74
CA VAL A 34 -22.11 7.17 -9.91
C VAL A 34 -22.22 7.99 -11.20
N SER A 35 -23.22 8.85 -11.31
CA SER A 35 -23.39 9.73 -12.49
C SER A 35 -22.28 10.78 -12.61
N GLN A 36 -21.83 11.33 -11.46
CA GLN A 36 -20.71 12.28 -11.44
C GLN A 36 -19.39 11.57 -11.77
N VAL A 37 -19.17 10.37 -11.22
CA VAL A 37 -18.01 9.55 -11.54
C VAL A 37 -17.97 9.19 -13.02
N ALA A 38 -19.10 8.77 -13.62
CA ALA A 38 -19.19 8.49 -15.04
C ALA A 38 -18.76 9.69 -15.90
N ARG A 39 -19.26 10.88 -15.55
CA ARG A 39 -18.90 12.14 -16.24
C ARG A 39 -17.40 12.42 -16.10
N ALA A 40 -16.83 12.27 -14.91
CA ALA A 40 -15.39 12.45 -14.67
C ALA A 40 -14.53 11.43 -15.45
N CYS A 41 -15.03 10.20 -15.61
CA CYS A 41 -14.40 9.18 -16.44
C CYS A 41 -14.53 9.45 -17.96
N GLY A 42 -15.43 10.34 -18.38
CA GLY A 42 -15.73 10.58 -19.80
C GLY A 42 -16.55 9.47 -20.45
N ILE A 43 -17.38 8.77 -19.66
CA ILE A 43 -18.20 7.64 -20.13
C ILE A 43 -19.67 7.81 -19.73
N SER A 44 -20.55 7.01 -20.31
CA SER A 44 -21.97 7.00 -19.93
C SER A 44 -22.19 6.32 -18.57
N LYS A 45 -23.26 6.75 -17.87
CA LYS A 45 -23.68 6.08 -16.63
C LYS A 45 -23.99 4.60 -16.86
N SER A 46 -24.61 4.26 -18.00
CA SER A 46 -24.90 2.85 -18.34
C SER A 46 -23.64 2.03 -18.52
N LEU A 47 -22.55 2.62 -19.01
CA LEU A 47 -21.28 1.92 -19.16
C LEU A 47 -20.63 1.62 -17.78
N ILE A 48 -20.73 2.53 -16.78
CA ILE A 48 -20.28 2.20 -15.42
C ILE A 48 -21.09 1.02 -14.87
N TYR A 49 -22.41 1.06 -14.98
CA TYR A 49 -23.27 -0.04 -14.50
C TYR A 49 -23.10 -1.35 -15.28
N HIS A 50 -22.50 -1.30 -16.46
CA HIS A 50 -22.09 -2.52 -17.16
C HIS A 50 -20.85 -3.20 -16.50
N TYR A 51 -19.99 -2.43 -15.85
CA TYR A 51 -18.79 -2.94 -15.16
C TYR A 51 -19.00 -3.16 -13.66
N TYR A 52 -19.85 -2.37 -13.02
CA TYR A 52 -20.00 -2.33 -11.56
C TYR A 52 -21.46 -2.19 -11.15
N ASP A 53 -21.96 -3.14 -10.39
CA ASP A 53 -23.37 -3.17 -9.94
C ASP A 53 -23.71 -2.02 -8.99
N SER A 54 -22.72 -1.51 -8.26
CA SER A 54 -22.91 -0.46 -7.27
C SER A 54 -21.69 0.46 -7.13
N LYS A 55 -21.87 1.59 -6.47
CA LYS A 55 -20.78 2.49 -6.06
C LYS A 55 -19.82 1.78 -5.08
N GLU A 56 -20.35 0.93 -4.22
CA GLU A 56 -19.59 0.13 -3.27
C GLU A 56 -18.70 -0.89 -3.99
N GLN A 57 -19.23 -1.59 -5.00
CA GLN A 57 -18.43 -2.53 -5.81
C GLN A 57 -17.30 -1.81 -6.55
N LEU A 58 -17.56 -0.62 -7.08
CA LEU A 58 -16.53 0.21 -7.71
C LEU A 58 -15.43 0.62 -6.71
N LEU A 59 -15.79 1.01 -5.49
CA LEU A 59 -14.83 1.32 -4.43
C LEU A 59 -14.01 0.07 -4.06
N PHE A 60 -14.67 -1.06 -3.85
CA PHE A 60 -13.99 -2.31 -3.55
C PHE A 60 -12.96 -2.66 -4.62
N ASP A 61 -13.34 -2.60 -5.89
CA ASP A 61 -12.44 -2.92 -6.99
C ASP A 61 -11.25 -1.95 -7.11
N ILE A 62 -11.45 -0.67 -6.79
CA ILE A 62 -10.36 0.31 -6.70
C ILE A 62 -9.36 -0.13 -5.63
N LEU A 63 -9.83 -0.41 -4.42
CA LEU A 63 -8.98 -0.75 -3.28
C LEU A 63 -8.34 -2.13 -3.44
N HIS A 64 -9.11 -3.10 -3.92
CA HIS A 64 -8.61 -4.46 -4.18
C HIS A 64 -7.51 -4.45 -5.25
N SER A 65 -7.72 -3.75 -6.37
CA SER A 65 -6.71 -3.65 -7.43
C SER A 65 -5.44 -2.96 -6.94
N HIS A 66 -5.57 -1.89 -6.15
CA HIS A 66 -4.43 -1.20 -5.55
C HIS A 66 -3.64 -2.11 -4.60
N LEU A 67 -4.32 -2.75 -3.65
CA LEU A 67 -3.67 -3.64 -2.69
C LEU A 67 -3.04 -4.86 -3.35
N THR A 68 -3.68 -5.42 -4.38
CA THR A 68 -3.10 -6.52 -5.17
C THR A 68 -1.81 -6.08 -5.87
N GLN A 69 -1.78 -4.90 -6.49
CA GLN A 69 -0.57 -4.36 -7.11
C GLN A 69 0.56 -4.18 -6.09
N VAL A 70 0.25 -3.68 -4.88
CA VAL A 70 1.23 -3.56 -3.79
C VAL A 70 1.73 -4.93 -3.35
N HIS A 71 0.81 -5.87 -3.11
CA HIS A 71 1.14 -7.26 -2.73
C HIS A 71 2.06 -7.92 -3.75
N ASP A 72 1.71 -7.85 -5.02
CA ASP A 72 2.47 -8.49 -6.10
C ASP A 72 3.88 -7.86 -6.23
N ALA A 73 3.98 -6.54 -6.09
CA ALA A 73 5.27 -5.85 -6.12
C ALA A 73 6.19 -6.32 -4.98
N VAL A 74 5.71 -6.31 -3.74
CA VAL A 74 6.55 -6.71 -2.58
C VAL A 74 6.83 -8.22 -2.56
N THR A 75 5.92 -9.04 -3.06
CA THR A 75 6.12 -10.50 -3.17
C THR A 75 7.14 -10.85 -4.25
N ALA A 76 7.23 -10.05 -5.31
CA ALA A 76 8.19 -10.23 -6.38
C ALA A 76 9.64 -9.87 -5.99
N VAL A 77 9.83 -9.15 -4.87
CA VAL A 77 11.17 -8.81 -4.37
C VAL A 77 11.90 -10.09 -3.99
N SER A 78 12.95 -10.40 -4.73
CA SER A 78 13.80 -11.56 -4.49
C SER A 78 15.25 -11.12 -4.46
N CYS A 79 15.92 -11.36 -3.34
CA CYS A 79 17.31 -10.99 -3.12
C CYS A 79 18.11 -12.20 -2.60
N PRO A 80 18.28 -13.27 -3.40
CA PRO A 80 18.95 -14.50 -2.93
C PRO A 80 20.35 -14.20 -2.42
N GLY A 81 20.62 -14.57 -1.16
CA GLY A 81 21.95 -14.38 -0.53
C GLY A 81 22.26 -12.94 -0.13
N ALA A 82 21.36 -11.99 -0.30
CA ALA A 82 21.56 -10.63 0.19
C ALA A 82 21.47 -10.56 1.71
N HIS A 83 22.15 -9.57 2.29
CA HIS A 83 22.01 -9.25 3.71
C HIS A 83 20.57 -8.86 4.03
N PRO A 84 19.99 -9.24 5.18
CA PRO A 84 18.60 -8.94 5.54
C PRO A 84 18.21 -7.47 5.41
N GLU A 85 19.11 -6.55 5.79
CA GLU A 85 18.89 -5.10 5.63
C GLU A 85 18.71 -4.68 4.15
N THR A 86 19.49 -5.29 3.24
CA THR A 86 19.37 -5.04 1.81
C THR A 86 18.01 -5.50 1.29
N HIS A 87 17.52 -6.65 1.77
CA HIS A 87 16.20 -7.14 1.43
C HIS A 87 15.10 -6.16 1.89
N LEU A 88 15.18 -5.68 3.13
CA LEU A 88 14.23 -4.68 3.65
C LEU A 88 14.25 -3.39 2.82
N ARG A 89 15.44 -2.89 2.43
CA ARG A 89 15.56 -1.70 1.56
C ARG A 89 14.87 -1.89 0.22
N HIS A 90 15.00 -3.05 -0.41
CA HIS A 90 14.31 -3.35 -1.67
C HIS A 90 12.79 -3.41 -1.48
N LEU A 91 12.30 -4.05 -0.41
CA LEU A 91 10.87 -4.05 -0.09
C LEU A 91 10.31 -2.63 0.08
N VAL A 92 11.02 -1.77 0.81
CA VAL A 92 10.62 -0.35 1.01
C VAL A 92 10.65 0.42 -0.32
N ALA A 93 11.68 0.22 -1.13
CA ALA A 93 11.80 0.88 -2.42
C ALA A 93 10.64 0.51 -3.36
N ASP A 94 10.33 -0.78 -3.50
CA ASP A 94 9.27 -1.27 -4.38
C ASP A 94 7.87 -0.89 -3.87
N LEU A 95 7.64 -0.92 -2.55
CA LEU A 95 6.42 -0.39 -1.95
C LEU A 95 6.21 1.08 -2.33
N LEU A 96 7.20 1.92 -2.09
CA LEU A 96 7.12 3.36 -2.38
C LEU A 96 7.00 3.65 -3.88
N MET A 97 7.62 2.83 -4.74
CA MET A 97 7.47 2.96 -6.19
C MET A 97 6.06 2.59 -6.63
N THR A 98 5.44 1.58 -6.04
CA THR A 98 4.06 1.20 -6.31
C THR A 98 3.08 2.29 -5.88
N TYR A 99 3.38 3.02 -4.81
CA TYR A 99 2.58 4.17 -4.36
C TYR A 99 2.70 5.39 -5.29
N ARG A 100 3.66 5.41 -6.20
CA ARG A 100 3.83 6.53 -7.13
C ARG A 100 2.62 6.68 -8.03
N GLY A 101 1.94 7.82 -7.91
CA GLY A 101 0.73 8.12 -8.67
C GLY A 101 -0.52 7.36 -8.19
N ALA A 102 -0.46 6.64 -7.06
CA ALA A 102 -1.58 5.95 -6.43
C ALA A 102 -2.07 6.66 -5.14
N ASP A 103 -1.79 7.96 -5.01
CA ASP A 103 -2.13 8.74 -3.81
C ASP A 103 -3.65 8.78 -3.56
N ALA A 104 -4.46 8.76 -4.62
CA ALA A 104 -5.91 8.74 -4.51
C ALA A 104 -6.42 7.41 -3.94
N GLU A 105 -5.94 6.29 -4.48
CA GLU A 105 -6.26 4.95 -4.01
C GLU A 105 -5.83 4.75 -2.55
N HIS A 106 -4.63 5.20 -2.22
CA HIS A 106 -4.10 5.13 -0.86
C HIS A 106 -4.92 5.96 0.13
N ARG A 107 -5.33 7.18 -0.25
CA ARG A 107 -6.23 8.03 0.55
C ARG A 107 -7.59 7.35 0.79
N LEU A 108 -8.17 6.76 -0.25
CA LEU A 108 -9.44 6.04 -0.13
C LEU A 108 -9.33 4.82 0.78
N GLN A 109 -8.22 4.08 0.71
CA GLN A 109 -7.96 2.96 1.60
C GLN A 109 -8.00 3.36 3.08
N LEU A 110 -7.44 4.53 3.41
CA LEU A 110 -7.42 5.02 4.79
C LEU A 110 -8.76 5.61 5.26
N GLN A 111 -9.59 6.14 4.34
CA GLN A 111 -10.76 6.93 4.70
C GLN A 111 -12.10 6.26 4.42
N SER A 112 -12.16 5.33 3.48
CA SER A 112 -13.44 4.86 2.92
C SER A 112 -13.69 3.37 3.06
N THR A 113 -12.79 2.61 3.69
CA THR A 113 -12.93 1.15 3.85
C THR A 113 -14.19 0.78 4.63
N THR A 114 -14.62 1.60 5.59
CA THR A 114 -15.83 1.39 6.39
C THR A 114 -17.13 1.45 5.58
N ALA A 115 -17.09 1.98 4.36
CA ALA A 115 -18.24 2.02 3.45
C ALA A 115 -18.48 0.69 2.71
N LEU A 116 -17.58 -0.27 2.85
CA LEU A 116 -17.65 -1.59 2.23
C LEU A 116 -18.39 -2.60 3.12
N SER A 117 -18.92 -3.65 2.51
CA SER A 117 -19.51 -4.77 3.25
C SER A 117 -18.46 -5.46 4.14
N PRO A 118 -18.89 -6.15 5.23
CA PRO A 118 -17.97 -6.88 6.11
C PRO A 118 -17.08 -7.89 5.35
N GLN A 119 -17.63 -8.57 4.34
CA GLN A 119 -16.87 -9.52 3.52
C GLN A 119 -15.78 -8.81 2.71
N GLN A 120 -16.12 -7.72 2.04
CA GLN A 120 -15.16 -6.93 1.26
C GLN A 120 -14.05 -6.34 2.14
N GLN A 121 -14.39 -5.86 3.34
CA GLN A 121 -13.41 -5.41 4.33
C GLN A 121 -12.47 -6.53 4.74
N GLN A 122 -12.99 -7.73 4.97
CA GLN A 122 -12.21 -8.92 5.32
C GLN A 122 -11.24 -9.32 4.19
N ASP A 123 -11.70 -9.27 2.95
CA ASP A 123 -10.88 -9.60 1.77
C ASP A 123 -9.70 -8.64 1.64
N LEU A 124 -9.95 -7.32 1.76
CA LEU A 124 -8.88 -6.30 1.74
C LEU A 124 -7.92 -6.47 2.93
N ALA A 125 -8.46 -6.71 4.13
CA ALA A 125 -7.65 -6.92 5.33
C ALA A 125 -6.75 -8.16 5.21
N THR A 126 -7.16 -9.17 4.45
CA THR A 126 -6.34 -10.36 4.21
C THR A 126 -5.11 -10.01 3.36
N ILE A 127 -5.28 -9.26 2.27
CA ILE A 127 -4.17 -8.78 1.44
C ILE A 127 -3.22 -7.89 2.26
N GLN A 128 -3.79 -6.95 3.03
CA GLN A 128 -2.99 -6.06 3.89
C GLN A 128 -2.15 -6.83 4.91
N ARG A 129 -2.74 -7.84 5.57
CA ARG A 129 -2.00 -8.69 6.52
C ARG A 129 -0.85 -9.42 5.88
N THR A 130 -1.02 -9.93 4.65
CA THR A 130 0.06 -10.58 3.91
C THR A 130 1.19 -9.60 3.60
N ILE A 131 0.88 -8.39 3.14
CA ILE A 131 1.88 -7.34 2.90
C ILE A 131 2.64 -7.03 4.21
N VAL A 132 1.92 -6.80 5.31
CA VAL A 132 2.54 -6.51 6.61
C VAL A 132 3.42 -7.67 7.09
N SER A 133 3.01 -8.94 6.87
CA SER A 133 3.79 -10.11 7.30
C SER A 133 5.11 -10.24 6.53
N ILE A 134 5.17 -9.86 5.24
CA ILE A 134 6.42 -9.84 4.46
C ILE A 134 7.45 -8.91 5.10
N PHE A 135 7.03 -7.69 5.46
CA PHE A 135 7.91 -6.73 6.14
C PHE A 135 8.27 -7.16 7.55
N ALA A 136 7.33 -7.74 8.30
CA ALA A 136 7.60 -8.27 9.63
C ALA A 136 8.68 -9.37 9.58
N THR A 137 8.60 -10.30 8.64
CA THR A 137 9.64 -11.33 8.43
C THR A 137 10.99 -10.69 8.11
N ALA A 138 11.03 -9.72 7.18
CA ALA A 138 12.29 -9.05 6.85
C ALA A 138 12.91 -8.29 8.05
N ILE A 139 12.11 -7.70 8.92
CA ILE A 139 12.57 -7.06 10.16
C ILE A 139 13.08 -8.11 11.16
N GLN A 140 12.38 -9.23 11.29
CA GLN A 140 12.78 -10.33 12.17
C GLN A 140 14.12 -10.95 11.75
N ASP A 141 14.39 -11.06 10.45
CA ASP A 141 15.64 -11.59 9.90
C ASP A 141 16.85 -10.68 10.20
N ILE A 142 16.62 -9.38 10.45
CA ILE A 142 17.68 -8.41 10.79
C ILE A 142 18.16 -8.56 12.22
N ALA A 143 17.25 -8.82 13.18
CA ALA A 143 17.59 -8.93 14.58
C ALA A 143 16.86 -10.14 15.23
N PRO A 144 17.18 -11.38 14.80
CA PRO A 144 16.45 -12.57 15.22
C PRO A 144 16.56 -12.81 16.71
N ASP A 145 17.76 -12.66 17.31
CA ASP A 145 17.99 -12.90 18.74
C ASP A 145 17.19 -11.90 19.61
N TYR A 146 17.25 -10.62 19.26
CA TYR A 146 16.48 -9.57 19.96
C TYR A 146 14.97 -9.86 19.90
N LEU A 147 14.44 -10.17 18.72
CA LEU A 147 13.00 -10.40 18.54
C LEU A 147 12.54 -11.76 19.06
N GLN A 148 13.43 -12.73 19.25
CA GLN A 148 13.14 -13.95 19.98
C GLN A 148 12.89 -13.67 21.47
N GLU A 149 13.67 -12.77 22.07
CA GLU A 149 13.51 -12.33 23.46
C GLU A 149 12.37 -11.31 23.66
N ALA A 150 12.06 -10.51 22.64
CA ALA A 150 11.03 -9.48 22.67
C ALA A 150 10.03 -9.60 21.50
N PRO A 151 9.29 -10.70 21.38
CA PRO A 151 8.39 -10.94 20.25
C PRO A 151 7.26 -9.90 20.13
N SER A 152 6.89 -9.25 21.25
CA SER A 152 5.90 -8.18 21.28
C SER A 152 6.32 -6.93 20.49
N ASP A 153 7.61 -6.72 20.25
CA ASP A 153 8.15 -5.52 19.64
C ASP A 153 8.10 -5.58 18.09
N LEU A 154 7.99 -6.78 17.52
CA LEU A 154 7.94 -6.98 16.07
C LEU A 154 6.80 -6.17 15.42
N ARG A 155 5.58 -6.26 15.96
CA ARG A 155 4.44 -5.53 15.42
C ARG A 155 4.58 -4.02 15.52
N PRO A 156 4.92 -3.40 16.68
CA PRO A 156 5.22 -1.97 16.77
C PRO A 156 6.29 -1.50 15.81
N LEU A 157 7.41 -2.21 15.66
CA LEU A 157 8.49 -1.87 14.73
C LEU A 157 7.98 -1.87 13.27
N THR A 158 7.28 -2.93 12.87
CA THR A 158 6.70 -3.03 11.53
C THR A 158 5.71 -1.90 11.26
N MET A 159 4.80 -1.63 12.21
CA MET A 159 3.80 -0.58 12.06
C MET A 159 4.40 0.83 12.11
N SER A 160 5.52 1.03 12.82
CA SER A 160 6.27 2.30 12.79
C SER A 160 6.83 2.58 11.39
N LEU A 161 7.42 1.55 10.75
CA LEU A 161 7.87 1.67 9.37
C LEU A 161 6.70 2.03 8.43
N PHE A 162 5.60 1.29 8.49
CA PHE A 162 4.41 1.60 7.69
C PHE A 162 3.84 3.00 8.00
N GLY A 163 3.90 3.44 9.26
CA GLY A 163 3.52 4.80 9.64
C GLY A 163 4.33 5.84 8.88
N MET A 164 5.67 5.71 8.82
CA MET A 164 6.50 6.60 8.04
C MET A 164 6.16 6.54 6.55
N LEU A 165 6.10 5.35 5.95
CA LEU A 165 5.92 5.17 4.51
C LEU A 165 4.53 5.60 4.03
N ASN A 166 3.49 5.29 4.79
CA ASN A 166 2.10 5.56 4.41
C ASN A 166 1.73 7.05 4.52
N TRP A 167 2.41 7.85 5.35
CA TRP A 167 2.16 9.29 5.46
C TRP A 167 2.92 10.13 4.45
N PHE A 168 3.85 9.56 3.69
CA PHE A 168 4.70 10.28 2.74
C PHE A 168 3.88 11.12 1.73
N TYR A 169 2.79 10.59 1.18
CA TYR A 169 1.96 11.28 0.19
C TYR A 169 1.31 12.57 0.70
N LEU A 170 1.14 12.74 2.03
CA LEU A 170 0.48 13.92 2.60
C LEU A 170 1.35 15.18 2.55
N TRP A 171 2.65 15.02 2.71
CA TRP A 171 3.57 16.16 2.81
C TRP A 171 4.58 16.23 1.67
N HIS A 172 4.75 15.16 0.91
CA HIS A 172 5.68 15.14 -0.23
C HIS A 172 5.17 16.00 -1.36
N GLN A 173 6.03 16.87 -1.88
CA GLN A 173 5.79 17.67 -3.07
C GLN A 173 6.78 17.27 -4.18
N PRO A 174 6.29 16.81 -5.36
CA PRO A 174 7.17 16.48 -6.47
C PRO A 174 8.10 17.65 -6.84
N GLY A 175 9.39 17.36 -6.94
CA GLY A 175 10.41 18.36 -7.26
C GLY A 175 10.87 19.24 -6.08
N ARG A 176 10.38 19.01 -4.86
CA ARG A 176 10.84 19.67 -3.64
C ARG A 176 11.21 18.66 -2.56
N GLY A 177 12.34 18.88 -1.89
CA GLY A 177 12.83 18.01 -0.82
C GLY A 177 13.36 16.68 -1.29
N LEU A 178 13.25 15.65 -0.44
CA LEU A 178 13.76 14.31 -0.75
C LEU A 178 12.95 13.63 -1.85
N SER A 179 13.65 12.88 -2.70
CA SER A 179 12.99 11.95 -3.61
C SER A 179 12.31 10.82 -2.83
N ARG A 180 11.37 10.13 -3.48
CA ARG A 180 10.68 8.98 -2.89
C ARG A 180 11.67 7.87 -2.49
N SER A 181 12.70 7.61 -3.31
CA SER A 181 13.76 6.67 -2.99
C SER A 181 14.58 7.12 -1.78
N ALA A 182 15.09 8.36 -1.79
CA ALA A 182 15.88 8.88 -0.67
C ALA A 182 15.10 8.91 0.66
N TYR A 183 13.78 9.13 0.59
CA TYR A 183 12.94 9.01 1.78
C TYR A 183 12.80 7.56 2.26
N GLY A 184 12.67 6.61 1.34
CA GLY A 184 12.64 5.18 1.67
C GLY A 184 13.93 4.73 2.37
N ASP A 185 15.08 5.17 1.86
CA ASP A 185 16.39 4.90 2.47
C ASP A 185 16.45 5.48 3.89
N MET A 186 16.07 6.76 4.05
CA MET A 186 16.05 7.43 5.35
C MET A 186 15.09 6.74 6.35
N ALA A 187 13.89 6.36 5.94
CA ALA A 187 12.94 5.67 6.81
C ALA A 187 13.47 4.30 7.26
N THR A 188 14.17 3.61 6.37
CA THR A 188 14.81 2.33 6.69
C THR A 188 15.98 2.54 7.65
N ASP A 189 16.82 3.56 7.44
CA ASP A 189 17.93 3.89 8.36
C ASP A 189 17.43 4.26 9.77
N ILE A 190 16.33 4.99 9.89
CA ILE A 190 15.70 5.30 11.17
C ILE A 190 15.27 4.02 11.89
N LEU A 191 14.63 3.07 11.17
CA LEU A 191 14.23 1.79 11.74
C LEU A 191 15.45 0.97 12.17
N LEU A 192 16.47 0.85 11.32
CA LEU A 192 17.67 0.05 11.59
C LEU A 192 18.45 0.60 12.79
N GLY A 193 18.68 1.90 12.83
CA GLY A 193 19.35 2.56 13.98
C GLY A 193 18.55 2.42 15.28
N GLY A 194 17.22 2.49 15.20
CA GLY A 194 16.33 2.22 16.33
C GLY A 194 16.45 0.78 16.83
N LEU A 195 16.45 -0.19 15.92
CA LEU A 195 16.54 -1.61 16.21
C LEU A 195 17.89 -1.96 16.84
N GLU A 196 19.00 -1.46 16.29
CA GLU A 196 20.34 -1.62 16.85
C GLU A 196 20.40 -1.10 18.29
N ARG A 197 19.87 0.12 18.55
CA ARG A 197 19.86 0.69 19.88
C ARG A 197 19.02 -0.14 20.87
N LEU A 198 17.85 -0.65 20.47
CA LEU A 198 17.03 -1.50 21.33
C LEU A 198 17.74 -2.80 21.66
N THR A 199 18.44 -3.39 20.70
CA THR A 199 19.26 -4.60 20.91
C THR A 199 20.36 -4.37 21.93
N VAL A 200 21.13 -3.26 21.80
CA VAL A 200 22.21 -2.90 22.73
C VAL A 200 21.68 -2.62 24.13
N GLN A 201 20.58 -1.87 24.26
CA GLN A 201 19.98 -1.57 25.56
C GLN A 201 19.52 -2.83 26.31
N ARG A 202 19.03 -3.83 25.58
CA ARG A 202 18.58 -5.06 26.19
C ARG A 202 19.73 -5.95 26.64
N ALA A 203 20.84 -5.94 25.88
CA ALA A 203 22.07 -6.65 26.25
C ALA A 203 22.79 -6.03 27.48
N GLN A 204 22.49 -4.77 27.81
CA GLN A 204 23.01 -4.05 28.97
C GLN A 204 21.83 -3.58 29.84
N PRO A 205 21.20 -4.46 30.65
CA PRO A 205 20.15 -4.01 31.57
C PRO A 205 20.71 -2.94 32.48
N LEU A 206 19.96 -1.84 32.61
CA LEU A 206 20.29 -0.72 33.49
C LEU A 206 20.60 -1.25 34.90
N ALA A 207 21.82 -1.02 35.38
CA ALA A 207 22.26 -1.29 36.73
C ALA A 207 21.50 -0.40 37.75
#